data_4b4b451b629ce618eab6e367d8944a50
#
_entry.id   4b4b451b629ce618eab6e367d8944a50
#
_cell.length_a   1.000
_cell.length_b   1.000
_cell.length_c   1.000
_cell.angle_alpha   90.00
_cell.angle_beta   90.00
_cell.angle_gamma   90.00
#
_symmetry.space_group_name_H-M   'P 1'
#
loop_
_entity.id
_entity.type
_entity.pdbx_description
1 polymer ?
#
loop_
_entity_poly.entity_id
_entity_poly.type
_entity_poly.pdbx_seq_one_letter_code
_entity_poly.pdbx_strand_id
1 'polypeptide(L)'
;MKVIQGGITSVVGIRAAGVYAGIKKESHKEATKDIALIVADSVSTIDQPIAAGVYTKNRVCAAPVLLCKEHLQQPTTRAIVINSGNANACTGDQGMHNAKQMAQVVANKLSISVDEVLVCSTGVIGQQLHMEKVETGIISATDHLSNNGGNDVAVAIMTTDTVSKSVSVEIEIDNQPLGSVEQQKVLA
;
A
#
# COMPACT_ATOMS: atom_id res chain seq x y z
N MET A 1 -4.75 22.66 13.87
CA MET A 1 -4.12 21.35 13.61
C MET A 1 -3.93 20.65 14.93
N LYS A 2 -4.42 19.43 15.06
CA LYS A 2 -4.39 18.63 16.30
C LYS A 2 -3.90 17.23 15.95
N VAL A 3 -2.93 16.70 16.71
CA VAL A 3 -2.55 15.29 16.61
C VAL A 3 -3.62 14.45 17.28
N ILE A 4 -4.11 13.42 16.58
CA ILE A 4 -5.12 12.49 17.08
C ILE A 4 -4.54 11.06 17.12
N GLN A 5 -5.16 10.21 17.94
CA GLN A 5 -4.83 8.79 17.89
C GLN A 5 -5.44 8.15 16.66
N GLY A 6 -4.68 7.26 16.00
CA GLY A 6 -5.15 6.54 14.84
C GLY A 6 -4.03 6.16 13.89
N GLY A 7 -4.41 5.73 12.71
CA GLY A 7 -3.57 5.37 11.60
C GLY A 7 -4.29 5.71 10.30
N ILE A 8 -3.86 5.16 9.16
CA ILE A 8 -4.44 5.50 7.85
C ILE A 8 -5.96 5.36 7.80
N THR A 9 -6.54 4.48 8.58
CA THR A 9 -7.98 4.29 8.69
C THR A 9 -8.68 5.35 9.56
N SER A 10 -7.98 6.36 10.10
CA SER A 10 -8.60 7.55 10.68
C SER A 10 -9.23 8.45 9.62
N VAL A 11 -8.82 8.29 8.36
CA VAL A 11 -9.44 8.99 7.22
C VAL A 11 -10.74 8.29 6.85
N VAL A 12 -11.83 9.06 6.82
CA VAL A 12 -13.15 8.53 6.44
C VAL A 12 -13.12 8.01 5.01
N GLY A 13 -13.66 6.82 4.78
CA GLY A 13 -13.66 6.17 3.47
C GLY A 13 -12.40 5.33 3.19
N ILE A 14 -11.46 5.24 4.13
CA ILE A 14 -10.31 4.36 4.01
C ILE A 14 -10.55 3.06 4.78
N ARG A 15 -10.42 1.92 4.08
CA ARG A 15 -10.28 0.59 4.66
C ARG A 15 -8.89 0.05 4.41
N ALA A 16 -8.38 -0.73 5.35
CA ALA A 16 -7.04 -1.27 5.25
C ALA A 16 -6.94 -2.68 5.85
N ALA A 17 -5.93 -3.42 5.42
CA ALA A 17 -5.57 -4.71 5.99
C ALA A 17 -4.06 -4.92 5.90
N GLY A 18 -3.49 -5.58 6.90
CA GLY A 18 -2.13 -6.09 6.86
C GLY A 18 -2.14 -7.57 7.24
N VAL A 19 -1.55 -8.43 6.41
CA VAL A 19 -1.57 -9.88 6.60
C VAL A 19 -0.18 -10.49 6.43
N TYR A 20 -0.02 -11.72 6.90
CA TYR A 20 1.16 -12.54 6.68
C TYR A 20 0.99 -13.38 5.42
N ALA A 21 1.99 -13.35 4.53
CA ALA A 21 2.07 -14.19 3.34
C ALA A 21 3.37 -15.02 3.28
N GLY A 22 4.32 -14.79 4.19
CA GLY A 22 5.59 -15.51 4.24
C GLY A 22 6.62 -15.03 3.21
N ILE A 23 6.59 -13.74 2.85
CA ILE A 23 7.57 -13.09 1.97
C ILE A 23 8.84 -12.76 2.76
N LYS A 24 8.68 -12.21 3.97
CA LYS A 24 9.79 -11.99 4.90
C LYS A 24 10.35 -13.32 5.37
N LYS A 25 11.66 -13.41 5.46
CA LYS A 25 12.30 -14.55 6.14
C LYS A 25 11.87 -14.49 7.61
N GLU A 26 11.38 -15.60 8.13
CA GLU A 26 10.99 -15.71 9.53
C GLU A 26 12.16 -15.30 10.44
N SER A 27 11.99 -14.20 11.16
CA SER A 27 12.85 -13.86 12.28
C SER A 27 12.30 -14.58 13.52
N HIS A 28 12.81 -15.74 13.76
CA HIS A 28 12.81 -16.58 14.96
C HIS A 28 11.63 -16.66 15.93
N LYS A 29 10.55 -15.88 15.88
CA LYS A 29 9.51 -15.99 16.93
C LYS A 29 8.05 -15.76 16.54
N GLU A 30 7.74 -15.01 15.48
CA GLU A 30 6.33 -14.79 15.09
C GLU A 30 6.20 -14.52 13.59
N ALA A 31 5.10 -15.01 13.00
CA ALA A 31 4.72 -14.70 11.62
C ALA A 31 4.51 -13.18 11.46
N THR A 32 5.46 -12.49 10.83
CA THR A 32 5.40 -11.04 10.65
C THR A 32 4.61 -10.69 9.41
N LYS A 33 3.61 -9.82 9.54
CA LYS A 33 2.82 -9.31 8.40
C LYS A 33 3.75 -8.72 7.33
N ASP A 34 3.45 -8.98 6.06
CA ASP A 34 4.29 -8.62 4.93
C ASP A 34 3.54 -8.24 3.65
N ILE A 35 2.20 -8.33 3.66
CA ILE A 35 1.32 -7.73 2.66
C ILE A 35 0.42 -6.72 3.37
N ALA A 36 0.33 -5.52 2.80
CA ALA A 36 -0.63 -4.51 3.18
C ALA A 36 -1.50 -4.12 1.97
N LEU A 37 -2.78 -3.86 2.24
CA LEU A 37 -3.73 -3.34 1.27
C LEU A 37 -4.47 -2.16 1.89
N ILE A 38 -4.51 -1.05 1.16
CA ILE A 38 -5.24 0.17 1.52
C ILE A 38 -6.23 0.44 0.40
N VAL A 39 -7.49 0.67 0.74
CA VAL A 39 -8.56 0.93 -0.21
C VAL A 39 -9.27 2.21 0.16
N ALA A 40 -9.44 3.10 -0.82
CA ALA A 40 -10.25 4.29 -0.70
C ALA A 40 -11.62 3.99 -1.32
N ASP A 41 -12.64 3.93 -0.48
CA ASP A 41 -14.03 3.80 -0.92
C ASP A 41 -14.58 5.18 -1.35
N SER A 42 -15.48 5.20 -2.33
CA SER A 42 -16.20 6.42 -2.66
C SER A 42 -17.07 6.84 -1.47
N VAL A 43 -16.86 8.04 -0.97
CA VAL A 43 -17.74 8.62 0.04
C VAL A 43 -18.80 9.44 -0.71
N SER A 44 -20.04 9.42 -0.28
CA SER A 44 -21.25 9.87 -1.00
C SER A 44 -21.20 11.26 -1.66
N THR A 45 -20.20 12.06 -1.38
CA THR A 45 -20.01 13.41 -1.94
C THR A 45 -18.74 13.58 -2.77
N ILE A 46 -17.89 12.57 -2.82
CA ILE A 46 -16.63 12.57 -3.58
C ILE A 46 -16.73 11.46 -4.62
N ASP A 47 -16.86 11.83 -5.88
CA ASP A 47 -17.12 10.87 -6.95
C ASP A 47 -15.98 9.87 -7.12
N GLN A 48 -14.73 10.28 -6.91
CA GLN A 48 -13.59 9.35 -7.04
C GLN A 48 -12.37 9.81 -6.23
N PRO A 49 -11.64 8.90 -5.55
CA PRO A 49 -10.41 9.21 -4.86
C PRO A 49 -9.30 9.63 -5.84
N ILE A 50 -8.58 10.68 -5.49
CA ILE A 50 -7.46 11.21 -6.27
C ILE A 50 -6.17 10.93 -5.50
N ALA A 51 -5.13 10.49 -6.20
CA ALA A 51 -3.81 10.31 -5.63
C ALA A 51 -2.76 11.15 -6.35
N ALA A 52 -1.68 11.47 -5.63
CA ALA A 52 -0.50 12.08 -6.18
C ALA A 52 0.75 11.37 -5.65
N GLY A 53 1.82 11.31 -6.45
CA GLY A 53 3.06 10.64 -6.10
C GLY A 53 4.28 11.49 -6.39
N VAL A 54 5.29 11.38 -5.52
CA VAL A 54 6.63 11.89 -5.75
C VAL A 54 7.60 10.72 -5.87
N TYR A 55 8.53 10.80 -6.80
CA TYR A 55 9.35 9.66 -7.17
C TYR A 55 10.83 10.04 -7.24
N THR A 56 11.67 9.03 -7.05
CA THR A 56 13.11 9.17 -7.26
C THR A 56 13.45 9.61 -8.68
N LYS A 57 14.52 10.38 -8.81
CA LYS A 57 15.15 10.72 -10.10
C LYS A 57 16.24 9.71 -10.49
N ASN A 58 16.48 8.68 -9.69
CA ASN A 58 17.46 7.65 -10.01
C ASN A 58 17.06 6.94 -11.30
N ARG A 59 18.04 6.66 -12.15
CA ARG A 59 17.82 5.91 -13.39
C ARG A 59 17.52 4.44 -13.15
N VAL A 60 18.00 3.88 -12.04
CA VAL A 60 17.69 2.51 -11.60
C VAL A 60 16.44 2.56 -10.72
N CYS A 61 15.28 2.56 -11.35
CA CYS A 61 14.00 2.55 -10.66
C CYS A 61 13.48 1.12 -10.50
N ALA A 62 12.87 0.83 -9.36
CA ALA A 62 12.17 -0.43 -9.15
C ALA A 62 10.91 -0.52 -10.03
N ALA A 63 10.51 -1.73 -10.39
CA ALA A 63 9.33 -1.98 -11.22
C ALA A 63 8.04 -1.33 -10.65
N PRO A 64 7.74 -1.42 -9.34
CA PRO A 64 6.59 -0.72 -8.76
C PRO A 64 6.59 0.80 -8.98
N VAL A 65 7.77 1.44 -8.93
CA VAL A 65 7.90 2.89 -9.17
C VAL A 65 7.49 3.25 -10.60
N LEU A 66 7.95 2.45 -11.57
CA LEU A 66 7.61 2.67 -12.98
C LEU A 66 6.12 2.46 -13.23
N LEU A 67 5.54 1.39 -12.68
CA LEU A 67 4.12 1.09 -12.80
C LEU A 67 3.25 2.18 -12.15
N CYS A 68 3.61 2.65 -10.94
CA CYS A 68 2.88 3.73 -10.30
C CYS A 68 2.90 5.04 -11.10
N LYS A 69 4.02 5.36 -11.76
CA LYS A 69 4.10 6.51 -12.67
C LYS A 69 3.17 6.37 -13.87
N GLU A 70 2.99 5.16 -14.39
CA GLU A 70 2.07 4.84 -15.47
C GLU A 70 0.62 5.00 -15.00
N HIS A 71 0.24 4.35 -13.90
CA HIS A 71 -1.12 4.37 -13.37
C HIS A 71 -1.57 5.75 -12.90
N LEU A 72 -0.69 6.56 -12.30
CA LEU A 72 -1.01 7.93 -11.87
C LEU A 72 -1.19 8.93 -13.03
N GLN A 73 -1.09 8.51 -14.28
CA GLN A 73 -1.54 9.32 -15.42
C GLN A 73 -3.07 9.31 -15.52
N GLN A 74 -3.74 8.36 -14.89
CA GLN A 74 -5.20 8.34 -14.74
C GLN A 74 -5.62 9.18 -13.53
N PRO A 75 -6.82 9.78 -13.57
CA PRO A 75 -7.26 10.70 -12.51
C PRO A 75 -7.61 10.01 -11.20
N THR A 76 -7.85 8.69 -11.23
CA THR A 76 -8.43 7.97 -10.09
C THR A 76 -7.49 6.90 -9.56
N THR A 77 -7.43 6.79 -8.22
CA THR A 77 -6.72 5.70 -7.53
C THR A 77 -7.59 5.18 -6.41
N ARG A 78 -7.92 3.90 -6.46
CA ARG A 78 -8.82 3.23 -5.51
C ARG A 78 -8.09 2.36 -4.50
N ALA A 79 -6.90 1.86 -4.84
CA ALA A 79 -6.18 0.95 -3.97
C ALA A 79 -4.67 1.14 -4.03
N ILE A 80 -4.01 0.82 -2.92
CA ILE A 80 -2.54 0.69 -2.83
C ILE A 80 -2.24 -0.66 -2.22
N VAL A 81 -1.50 -1.51 -2.95
CA VAL A 81 -0.99 -2.79 -2.44
C VAL A 81 0.50 -2.68 -2.19
N ILE A 82 0.94 -3.20 -1.04
CA ILE A 82 2.34 -3.09 -0.61
C ILE A 82 2.81 -4.47 -0.18
N ASN A 83 3.96 -4.92 -0.68
CA ASN A 83 4.67 -6.04 -0.09
C ASN A 83 5.94 -5.57 0.60
N SER A 84 6.31 -6.23 1.68
CA SER A 84 7.59 -6.05 2.35
C SER A 84 8.40 -7.35 2.43
N GLY A 85 9.72 -7.22 2.54
CA GLY A 85 10.68 -8.34 2.49
C GLY A 85 11.40 -8.48 1.15
N ASN A 86 10.82 -7.95 0.05
CA ASN A 86 11.41 -7.94 -1.28
C ASN A 86 11.02 -6.64 -1.99
N ALA A 87 12.00 -5.91 -2.52
CA ALA A 87 11.81 -4.58 -3.12
C ALA A 87 11.33 -4.64 -4.58
N ASN A 88 11.34 -5.79 -5.22
CA ASN A 88 11.08 -5.92 -6.67
C ASN A 88 11.87 -4.90 -7.50
N ALA A 89 13.14 -4.71 -7.13
CA ALA A 89 14.09 -3.80 -7.76
C ALA A 89 15.24 -4.58 -8.37
N CYS A 90 15.76 -4.12 -9.50
CA CYS A 90 16.78 -4.83 -10.31
C CYS A 90 16.33 -6.24 -10.71
N THR A 91 15.07 -6.42 -11.07
CA THR A 91 14.44 -7.69 -11.39
C THR A 91 14.04 -7.81 -12.87
N GLY A 92 14.41 -6.81 -13.68
CA GLY A 92 14.17 -6.80 -15.14
C GLY A 92 12.68 -6.86 -15.52
N ASP A 93 12.41 -7.42 -16.69
CA ASP A 93 11.04 -7.52 -17.23
C ASP A 93 10.13 -8.39 -16.34
N GLN A 94 10.68 -9.42 -15.70
CA GLN A 94 9.93 -10.23 -14.77
C GLN A 94 9.43 -9.43 -13.57
N GLY A 95 10.23 -8.48 -13.07
CA GLY A 95 9.81 -7.60 -12.00
C GLY A 95 8.63 -6.70 -12.39
N MET A 96 8.62 -6.19 -13.62
CA MET A 96 7.50 -5.43 -14.16
C MET A 96 6.25 -6.31 -14.32
N HIS A 97 6.42 -7.53 -14.84
CA HIS A 97 5.32 -8.49 -14.92
C HIS A 97 4.72 -8.77 -13.53
N ASN A 98 5.56 -9.01 -12.54
CA ASN A 98 5.15 -9.27 -11.16
C ASN A 98 4.37 -8.07 -10.56
N ALA A 99 4.85 -6.83 -10.78
CA ALA A 99 4.15 -5.64 -10.30
C ALA A 99 2.77 -5.48 -10.94
N LYS A 100 2.65 -5.69 -12.26
CA LYS A 100 1.37 -5.68 -12.98
C LYS A 100 0.42 -6.77 -12.47
N GLN A 101 0.95 -7.95 -12.18
CA GLN A 101 0.17 -9.07 -11.63
C GLN A 101 -0.37 -8.76 -10.23
N MET A 102 0.42 -8.10 -9.36
CA MET A 102 -0.07 -7.61 -8.06
C MET A 102 -1.26 -6.67 -8.22
N ALA A 103 -1.14 -5.67 -9.11
CA ALA A 103 -2.24 -4.74 -9.39
C ALA A 103 -3.47 -5.48 -9.94
N GLN A 104 -3.29 -6.42 -10.87
CA GLN A 104 -4.37 -7.19 -11.47
C GLN A 104 -5.15 -8.04 -10.46
N VAL A 105 -4.45 -8.68 -9.50
CA VAL A 105 -5.11 -9.49 -8.45
C VAL A 105 -6.00 -8.59 -7.58
N VAL A 106 -5.50 -7.42 -7.17
CA VAL A 106 -6.30 -6.44 -6.41
C VAL A 106 -7.50 -5.97 -7.22
N ALA A 107 -7.28 -5.57 -8.48
CA ALA A 107 -8.32 -5.05 -9.36
C ALA A 107 -9.46 -6.06 -9.55
N ASN A 108 -9.11 -7.33 -9.80
CA ASN A 108 -10.09 -8.41 -9.94
C ASN A 108 -10.90 -8.63 -8.66
N LYS A 109 -10.24 -8.61 -7.49
CA LYS A 109 -10.89 -8.82 -6.20
C LYS A 109 -11.82 -7.69 -5.79
N LEU A 110 -11.46 -6.45 -6.12
CA LEU A 110 -12.23 -5.25 -5.79
C LEU A 110 -13.20 -4.83 -6.91
N SER A 111 -13.17 -5.48 -8.06
CA SER A 111 -13.96 -5.12 -9.26
C SER A 111 -13.74 -3.66 -9.68
N ILE A 112 -12.45 -3.25 -9.72
CA ILE A 112 -11.99 -1.93 -10.16
C ILE A 112 -11.05 -2.06 -11.37
N SER A 113 -10.70 -0.95 -12.02
CA SER A 113 -9.70 -0.96 -13.10
C SER A 113 -8.31 -1.23 -12.54
N VAL A 114 -7.46 -1.91 -13.30
CA VAL A 114 -6.07 -2.17 -12.91
C VAL A 114 -5.27 -0.88 -12.73
N ASP A 115 -5.58 0.15 -13.51
CA ASP A 115 -4.93 1.46 -13.45
C ASP A 115 -5.27 2.26 -12.17
N GLU A 116 -6.32 1.84 -11.46
CA GLU A 116 -6.70 2.42 -10.17
C GLU A 116 -5.94 1.81 -8.98
N VAL A 117 -5.01 0.88 -9.25
CA VAL A 117 -4.22 0.19 -8.22
C VAL A 117 -2.75 0.62 -8.29
N LEU A 118 -2.25 1.21 -7.22
CA LEU A 118 -0.81 1.48 -7.05
C LEU A 118 -0.12 0.31 -6.37
N VAL A 119 1.13 0.07 -6.71
CA VAL A 119 1.93 -1.04 -6.19
C VAL A 119 3.19 -0.50 -5.52
N CYS A 120 3.47 -0.95 -4.31
CA CYS A 120 4.70 -0.66 -3.59
C CYS A 120 5.39 -1.95 -3.16
N SER A 121 6.71 -1.94 -3.19
CA SER A 121 7.53 -3.07 -2.71
C SER A 121 8.73 -2.55 -1.94
N THR A 122 9.07 -3.18 -0.83
CA THR A 122 10.22 -2.79 -0.03
C THR A 122 10.94 -4.01 0.53
N GLY A 123 12.29 -3.96 0.63
CA GLY A 123 13.10 -5.04 1.18
C GLY A 123 14.32 -5.38 0.32
N VAL A 124 14.58 -6.66 0.13
CA VAL A 124 15.77 -7.15 -0.59
C VAL A 124 15.69 -6.81 -2.08
N ILE A 125 16.81 -6.33 -2.63
CA ILE A 125 16.98 -5.96 -4.04
C ILE A 125 17.60 -7.16 -4.82
N GLY A 126 17.26 -7.28 -6.11
CA GLY A 126 17.88 -8.26 -7.01
C GLY A 126 17.36 -9.69 -6.87
N GLN A 127 16.26 -9.88 -6.13
CA GLN A 127 15.57 -11.17 -6.00
C GLN A 127 14.19 -11.10 -6.61
N GLN A 128 13.76 -12.15 -7.30
CA GLN A 128 12.40 -12.26 -7.81
C GLN A 128 11.39 -12.43 -6.68
N LEU A 129 10.20 -11.86 -6.85
CA LEU A 129 9.07 -12.09 -5.95
C LEU A 129 8.56 -13.53 -6.08
N HIS A 130 8.25 -14.13 -4.95
CA HIS A 130 7.51 -15.40 -4.88
C HIS A 130 6.01 -15.12 -5.08
N MET A 131 5.59 -14.99 -6.33
CA MET A 131 4.25 -14.49 -6.68
C MET A 131 3.11 -15.32 -6.09
N GLU A 132 3.25 -16.63 -5.98
CA GLU A 132 2.26 -17.50 -5.32
C GLU A 132 1.95 -17.04 -3.88
N LYS A 133 2.98 -16.68 -3.12
CA LYS A 133 2.79 -16.14 -1.75
C LYS A 133 2.18 -14.75 -1.79
N VAL A 134 2.65 -13.89 -2.70
CA VAL A 134 2.15 -12.52 -2.85
C VAL A 134 0.67 -12.52 -3.19
N GLU A 135 0.25 -13.31 -4.16
CA GLU A 135 -1.15 -13.42 -4.58
C GLU A 135 -2.05 -13.95 -3.46
N THR A 136 -1.61 -15.02 -2.79
CA THR A 136 -2.33 -15.56 -1.63
C THR A 136 -2.49 -14.50 -0.54
N GLY A 137 -1.44 -13.73 -0.27
CA GLY A 137 -1.46 -12.63 0.68
C GLY A 137 -2.40 -11.50 0.26
N ILE A 138 -2.38 -11.10 -1.02
CA ILE A 138 -3.29 -10.06 -1.55
C ILE A 138 -4.76 -10.52 -1.41
N ILE A 139 -5.06 -11.76 -1.78
CA ILE A 139 -6.41 -12.32 -1.63
C ILE A 139 -6.84 -12.28 -0.17
N SER A 140 -5.98 -12.74 0.73
CA SER A 140 -6.25 -12.70 2.17
C SER A 140 -6.44 -11.25 2.66
N ALA A 141 -5.63 -10.30 2.20
CA ALA A 141 -5.76 -8.89 2.58
C ALA A 141 -7.10 -8.30 2.13
N THR A 142 -7.61 -8.66 0.94
CA THR A 142 -8.93 -8.19 0.48
C THR A 142 -10.06 -8.69 1.37
N ASP A 143 -9.97 -9.93 1.86
CA ASP A 143 -10.98 -10.54 2.72
C ASP A 143 -10.96 -9.96 4.16
N HIS A 144 -9.84 -9.32 4.57
CA HIS A 144 -9.63 -8.73 5.90
C HIS A 144 -9.70 -7.19 5.92
N LEU A 145 -10.10 -6.55 4.82
CA LEU A 145 -10.24 -5.10 4.77
C LEU A 145 -11.22 -4.58 5.83
N SER A 146 -10.76 -3.64 6.65
CA SER A 146 -11.58 -3.05 7.70
C SER A 146 -11.21 -1.60 7.99
N ASN A 147 -12.11 -0.87 8.64
CA ASN A 147 -11.87 0.51 9.10
C ASN A 147 -10.89 0.56 10.31
N ASN A 148 -10.47 -0.58 10.83
CA ASN A 148 -9.54 -0.70 11.96
C ASN A 148 -8.18 -1.29 11.56
N GLY A 149 -7.95 -1.56 10.27
CA GLY A 149 -6.75 -2.23 9.76
C GLY A 149 -5.48 -1.36 9.69
N GLY A 150 -5.55 -0.08 10.08
CA GLY A 150 -4.43 0.87 9.94
C GLY A 150 -3.15 0.43 10.66
N ASN A 151 -3.28 -0.08 11.89
CA ASN A 151 -2.11 -0.59 12.63
C ASN A 151 -1.48 -1.82 11.97
N ASP A 152 -2.30 -2.68 11.38
CA ASP A 152 -1.85 -3.87 10.67
C ASP A 152 -1.05 -3.52 9.41
N VAL A 153 -1.47 -2.48 8.69
CA VAL A 153 -0.72 -1.91 7.57
C VAL A 153 0.62 -1.37 8.05
N ALA A 154 0.64 -0.55 9.11
CA ALA A 154 1.87 0.02 9.65
C ALA A 154 2.91 -1.05 10.03
N VAL A 155 2.46 -2.19 10.55
CA VAL A 155 3.32 -3.34 10.86
C VAL A 155 3.76 -4.07 9.57
N ALA A 156 2.84 -4.28 8.64
CA ALA A 156 3.11 -5.04 7.42
C ALA A 156 4.16 -4.39 6.51
N ILE A 157 4.23 -3.05 6.49
CA ILE A 157 5.20 -2.31 5.65
C ILE A 157 6.60 -2.18 6.27
N MET A 158 6.78 -2.56 7.54
CA MET A 158 8.10 -2.53 8.20
C MET A 158 9.06 -3.51 7.55
N THR A 159 10.34 -3.14 7.48
CA THR A 159 11.44 -4.03 7.09
C THR A 159 12.52 -4.07 8.17
N THR A 160 13.36 -3.06 8.25
CA THR A 160 14.42 -2.90 9.26
C THR A 160 14.00 -2.00 10.42
N ASP A 161 12.80 -1.46 10.37
CA ASP A 161 12.24 -0.65 11.46
C ASP A 161 12.02 -1.50 12.70
N THR A 162 12.38 -0.96 13.86
CA THR A 162 12.19 -1.62 15.16
C THR A 162 10.82 -1.36 15.77
N VAL A 163 10.16 -0.29 15.33
CA VAL A 163 8.81 0.11 15.76
C VAL A 163 8.01 0.62 14.57
N SER A 164 6.70 0.39 14.59
CA SER A 164 5.80 0.98 13.59
C SER A 164 5.73 2.50 13.78
N LYS A 165 5.62 3.24 12.66
CA LYS A 165 5.55 4.70 12.66
C LYS A 165 4.25 5.12 12.00
N SER A 166 3.41 5.80 12.75
CA SER A 166 2.12 6.30 12.30
C SER A 166 1.82 7.60 13.03
N VAL A 167 1.25 8.57 12.31
CA VAL A 167 0.77 9.82 12.88
C VAL A 167 -0.50 10.24 12.16
N SER A 168 -1.52 10.60 12.91
CA SER A 168 -2.76 11.15 12.38
C SER A 168 -2.96 12.57 12.88
N VAL A 169 -3.36 13.46 11.98
CA VAL A 169 -3.53 14.88 12.25
C VAL A 169 -4.91 15.32 11.76
N GLU A 170 -5.64 16.00 12.62
CA GLU A 170 -6.89 16.68 12.29
C GLU A 170 -6.61 18.16 12.00
N ILE A 171 -7.16 18.66 10.88
CA ILE A 171 -7.09 20.07 10.50
C ILE A 171 -8.51 20.60 10.31
N GLU A 172 -8.72 21.86 10.66
CA GLU A 172 -9.94 22.61 10.39
C GLU A 172 -9.67 23.60 9.27
N ILE A 173 -10.55 23.66 8.27
CA ILE A 173 -10.52 24.66 7.19
C ILE A 173 -11.87 25.33 7.19
N ASP A 174 -11.89 26.66 7.25
CA ASP A 174 -13.10 27.51 7.28
C ASP A 174 -14.12 27.09 8.36
N ASN A 175 -13.63 26.72 9.55
CA ASN A 175 -14.41 26.20 10.67
C ASN A 175 -15.20 24.90 10.39
N GLN A 176 -14.85 24.20 9.34
CA GLN A 176 -15.32 22.84 9.07
C GLN A 176 -14.18 21.85 9.31
N PRO A 177 -14.40 20.75 10.05
CA PRO A 177 -13.39 19.71 10.16
C PRO A 177 -13.22 19.04 8.79
N LEU A 178 -12.07 19.25 8.14
CA LEU A 178 -11.65 18.40 7.06
C LEU A 178 -11.00 17.17 7.66
N GLY A 179 -11.43 16.00 7.19
CA GLY A 179 -11.00 14.70 7.68
C GLY A 179 -9.49 14.57 7.85
N SER A 180 -9.08 13.66 8.70
CA SER A 180 -7.69 13.42 9.08
C SER A 180 -6.79 13.19 7.88
N VAL A 181 -5.67 13.92 7.81
CA VAL A 181 -4.60 13.68 6.84
C VAL A 181 -3.53 12.85 7.53
N GLU A 182 -3.25 11.68 7.01
CA GLU A 182 -2.16 10.83 7.50
C GLU A 182 -0.95 10.91 6.58
N GLN A 183 0.23 11.09 7.19
CA GLN A 183 1.51 10.80 6.55
C GLN A 183 1.99 9.42 6.98
N GLN A 184 1.75 8.41 6.19
CA GLN A 184 2.53 7.19 6.27
C GLN A 184 3.79 7.34 5.39
N LYS A 185 4.95 7.07 5.99
CA LYS A 185 6.18 6.97 5.25
C LYS A 185 6.17 5.63 4.51
N VAL A 186 5.59 5.60 3.32
CA VAL A 186 5.79 4.50 2.38
C VAL A 186 7.12 4.78 1.68
N LEU A 187 8.16 4.04 2.05
CA LEU A 187 9.44 4.04 1.33
C LEU A 187 9.34 3.02 0.21
N ALA A 188 9.32 3.50 -1.01
CA ALA A 188 9.63 2.69 -2.20
C ALA A 188 11.12 2.79 -2.52
#